data_dbdb1737d18940470a0f4b5952ce5c7d
#
_entry.id   dbdb1737d18940470a0f4b5952ce5c7d
#
_cell.length_a   1.000
_cell.length_b   1.000
_cell.length_c   1.000
_cell.angle_alpha   90.00
_cell.angle_beta   90.00
_cell.angle_gamma   90.00
#
_symmetry.space_group_name_H-M   'P 1'
#
loop_
_entity.id
_entity.type
_entity.pdbx_description
1 polymer ?
#
loop_
_entity_poly.entity_id
_entity_poly.type
_entity_poly.pdbx_seq_one_letter_code
_entity_poly.pdbx_strand_id
1 'polypeptide(L)'
;MTGPDYPKLVAAVTVPVPIATSYFQYDQQGVVFNMWYFGWFDDAMTQFLGEVGYPYTALNADGLDVQLVHTEADWRDAVRYGEQVVIDVATERIGSTSFTLSFAVRVGEQVRSAGRTVYVVVSTDGSGKRPVPPKLRGVLEATLTEARR
;
A
#
# COMPACT_ATOMS: atom_id res chain seq x y z
N MET A 1 10.36 -6.54 21.99
CA MET A 1 9.04 -7.01 21.58
C MET A 1 9.10 -7.32 20.10
N THR A 2 9.11 -8.59 19.75
CA THR A 2 9.03 -9.03 18.37
C THR A 2 7.55 -8.97 17.97
N GLY A 3 7.18 -7.97 17.17
CA GLY A 3 5.87 -7.97 16.50
C GLY A 3 5.74 -9.15 15.54
N PRO A 4 4.55 -9.41 14.99
CA PRO A 4 4.38 -10.45 13.98
C PRO A 4 5.43 -10.25 12.88
N ASP A 5 6.09 -11.35 12.52
CA ASP A 5 7.07 -11.35 11.43
C ASP A 5 6.34 -11.04 10.12
N TYR A 6 6.29 -9.75 9.78
CA TYR A 6 6.02 -9.41 8.40
C TYR A 6 7.17 -9.95 7.57
N PRO A 7 6.88 -10.66 6.48
CA PRO A 7 7.94 -11.12 5.61
C PRO A 7 8.82 -9.90 5.30
N LYS A 8 10.11 -10.00 5.59
CA LYS A 8 11.06 -8.97 5.20
C LYS A 8 10.83 -8.74 3.71
N LEU A 9 10.36 -7.55 3.35
CA LEU A 9 10.26 -7.16 1.96
C LEU A 9 11.65 -7.39 1.37
N VAL A 10 11.79 -8.44 0.56
CA VAL A 10 13.05 -8.68 -0.12
C VAL A 10 13.26 -7.48 -1.03
N ALA A 11 14.32 -6.73 -0.79
CA ALA A 11 14.57 -5.39 -1.32
C ALA A 11 14.53 -5.27 -2.85
N ALA A 12 14.46 -6.40 -3.58
CA ALA A 12 14.57 -6.42 -5.03
C ALA A 12 13.29 -6.03 -5.79
N VAL A 13 12.13 -5.87 -5.13
CA VAL A 13 10.83 -5.76 -5.82
C VAL A 13 9.91 -4.69 -5.22
N THR A 14 10.44 -3.80 -4.38
CA THR A 14 9.65 -2.70 -3.82
C THR A 14 9.71 -1.46 -4.71
N VAL A 15 8.60 -0.75 -4.76
CA VAL A 15 8.51 0.56 -5.41
C VAL A 15 8.45 1.63 -4.33
N PRO A 16 9.45 2.52 -4.24
CA PRO A 16 9.42 3.60 -3.26
C PRO A 16 8.45 4.69 -3.70
N VAL A 17 7.56 5.08 -2.80
CA VAL A 17 6.56 6.11 -3.04
C VAL A 17 6.72 7.21 -2.00
N PRO A 18 7.08 8.45 -2.40
CA PRO A 18 7.14 9.56 -1.46
C PRO A 18 5.73 9.96 -1.03
N ILE A 19 5.57 10.24 0.26
CA ILE A 19 4.29 10.65 0.85
C ILE A 19 4.39 12.10 1.30
N ALA A 20 3.48 12.94 0.79
CA ALA A 20 3.33 14.30 1.27
C ALA A 20 2.57 14.29 2.60
N THR A 21 3.22 14.75 3.66
CA THR A 21 2.59 14.86 4.98
C THR A 21 2.00 16.25 5.16
N SER A 22 0.95 16.36 5.98
CA SER A 22 0.24 17.61 6.24
C SER A 22 0.26 17.94 7.73
N TYR A 23 0.29 19.23 8.04
CA TYR A 23 0.35 19.74 9.41
C TYR A 23 -0.73 19.09 10.32
N PHE A 24 -1.95 18.96 9.83
CA PHE A 24 -3.06 18.43 10.62
C PHE A 24 -2.92 16.93 10.99
N GLN A 25 -1.96 16.22 10.38
CA GLN A 25 -1.73 14.81 10.67
C GLN A 25 -0.90 14.59 11.93
N TYR A 26 -0.31 15.64 12.47
CA TYR A 26 0.51 15.56 13.67
C TYR A 26 -0.31 15.91 14.91
N ASP A 27 -0.08 15.16 15.98
CA ASP A 27 -0.72 15.40 17.26
C ASP A 27 0.10 16.38 18.14
N GLN A 28 -0.35 16.60 19.38
CA GLN A 28 0.33 17.50 20.32
C GLN A 28 1.75 17.03 20.69
N GLN A 29 2.06 15.77 20.49
CA GLN A 29 3.40 15.21 20.75
C GLN A 29 4.36 15.44 19.58
N GLY A 30 3.89 16.06 18.50
CA GLY A 30 4.69 16.28 17.30
C GLY A 30 4.90 15.02 16.46
N VAL A 31 4.10 13.99 16.67
CA VAL A 31 4.14 12.72 15.94
C VAL A 31 2.85 12.53 15.15
N VAL A 32 2.95 11.78 14.06
CA VAL A 32 1.78 11.46 13.24
C VAL A 32 0.81 10.59 14.03
N PHE A 33 -0.45 11.02 14.10
CA PHE A 33 -1.51 10.23 14.71
C PHE A 33 -1.71 8.94 13.91
N ASN A 34 -1.79 7.83 14.61
CA ASN A 34 -1.73 6.48 14.02
C ASN A 34 -2.77 6.19 12.93
N MET A 35 -3.92 6.84 12.99
CA MET A 35 -5.00 6.67 12.01
C MET A 35 -4.58 7.10 10.59
N TRP A 36 -3.71 8.09 10.46
CA TRP A 36 -3.31 8.62 9.16
C TRP A 36 -2.46 7.66 8.33
N TYR A 37 -1.80 6.68 8.97
CA TYR A 37 -1.02 5.66 8.26
C TYR A 37 -1.88 4.87 7.28
N PHE A 38 -3.13 4.58 7.63
CA PHE A 38 -4.04 3.86 6.73
C PHE A 38 -4.40 4.70 5.50
N GLY A 39 -4.57 6.00 5.66
CA GLY A 39 -4.73 6.91 4.53
C GLY A 39 -3.47 6.98 3.67
N TRP A 40 -2.30 6.95 4.29
CA TRP A 40 -1.04 6.90 3.55
C TRP A 40 -0.89 5.61 2.75
N PHE A 41 -1.38 4.49 3.25
CA PHE A 41 -1.36 3.22 2.50
C PHE A 41 -2.20 3.32 1.23
N ASP A 42 -3.38 3.92 1.30
CA ASP A 42 -4.23 4.13 0.13
C ASP A 42 -3.61 5.12 -0.85
N ASP A 43 -3.00 6.18 -0.36
CA ASP A 43 -2.26 7.14 -1.18
C ASP A 43 -1.06 6.46 -1.86
N ALA A 44 -0.32 5.64 -1.13
CA ALA A 44 0.79 4.85 -1.67
C ALA A 44 0.31 3.85 -2.72
N MET A 45 -0.84 3.21 -2.53
CA MET A 45 -1.44 2.30 -3.52
C MET A 45 -1.71 3.04 -4.83
N THR A 46 -2.33 4.21 -4.77
CA THR A 46 -2.66 5.00 -5.96
C THR A 46 -1.41 5.39 -6.74
N GLN A 47 -0.40 5.88 -6.04
CA GLN A 47 0.88 6.26 -6.66
C GLN A 47 1.62 5.04 -7.20
N PHE A 48 1.62 3.94 -6.46
CA PHE A 48 2.22 2.68 -6.88
C PHE A 48 1.63 2.17 -8.20
N LEU A 49 0.31 2.18 -8.33
CA LEU A 49 -0.36 1.76 -9.57
C LEU A 49 0.08 2.63 -10.75
N GLY A 50 0.24 3.93 -10.54
CA GLY A 50 0.77 4.83 -11.57
C GLY A 50 2.21 4.48 -11.96
N GLU A 51 3.06 4.21 -10.98
CA GLU A 51 4.48 3.88 -11.20
C GLU A 51 4.68 2.56 -11.96
N VAL A 52 3.83 1.56 -11.68
CA VAL A 52 3.92 0.26 -12.36
C VAL A 52 3.22 0.22 -13.72
N GLY A 53 2.64 1.35 -14.15
CA GLY A 53 2.06 1.49 -15.49
C GLY A 53 0.59 1.11 -15.61
N TYR A 54 -0.13 0.99 -14.49
CA TYR A 54 -1.58 0.81 -14.47
C TYR A 54 -2.22 1.80 -13.51
N PRO A 55 -2.31 3.10 -13.90
CA PRO A 55 -2.83 4.12 -12.99
C PRO A 55 -4.28 3.83 -12.58
N TYR A 56 -4.66 4.30 -11.40
CA TYR A 56 -5.99 4.12 -10.85
C TYR A 56 -7.10 4.58 -11.83
N THR A 57 -6.82 5.63 -12.60
CA THR A 57 -7.74 6.12 -13.64
C THR A 57 -7.99 5.11 -14.77
N ALA A 58 -7.01 4.25 -15.07
CA ALA A 58 -7.19 3.19 -16.06
C ALA A 58 -8.18 2.13 -15.55
N LEU A 59 -8.12 1.80 -14.27
CA LEU A 59 -9.06 0.91 -13.62
C LEU A 59 -10.49 1.47 -13.74
N ASN A 60 -10.66 2.75 -13.40
CA ASN A 60 -11.96 3.42 -13.47
C ASN A 60 -12.49 3.52 -14.90
N ALA A 61 -11.60 3.74 -15.87
CA ALA A 61 -11.99 3.78 -17.29
C ALA A 61 -12.57 2.43 -17.77
N ASP A 62 -12.15 1.33 -17.16
CA ASP A 62 -12.69 0.00 -17.45
C ASP A 62 -13.95 -0.33 -16.66
N GLY A 63 -14.52 0.63 -15.95
CA GLY A 63 -15.72 0.45 -15.13
C GLY A 63 -15.46 -0.30 -13.83
N LEU A 64 -14.22 -0.28 -13.36
CA LEU A 64 -13.77 -0.98 -12.17
C LEU A 64 -13.28 -0.01 -11.09
N ASP A 65 -13.31 -0.49 -9.85
CA ASP A 65 -12.77 0.18 -8.70
C ASP A 65 -12.23 -0.87 -7.74
N VAL A 66 -11.62 -0.44 -6.66
CA VAL A 66 -11.19 -1.33 -5.59
C VAL A 66 -11.86 -0.93 -4.28
N GLN A 67 -12.24 -1.95 -3.50
CA GLN A 67 -12.69 -1.77 -2.13
C GLN A 67 -11.64 -2.33 -1.17
N LEU A 68 -11.31 -1.53 -0.16
CA LEU A 68 -10.51 -1.99 0.96
C LEU A 68 -11.38 -2.90 1.81
N VAL A 69 -10.94 -4.14 2.01
CA VAL A 69 -11.67 -5.13 2.83
C VAL A 69 -10.93 -5.49 4.10
N HIS A 70 -9.62 -5.26 4.14
CA HIS A 70 -8.80 -5.48 5.32
C HIS A 70 -7.56 -4.60 5.25
N THR A 71 -7.18 -4.01 6.38
CA THR A 71 -5.91 -3.32 6.53
C THR A 71 -5.37 -3.52 7.94
N GLU A 72 -4.07 -3.63 8.06
CA GLU A 72 -3.40 -3.80 9.33
C GLU A 72 -2.05 -3.10 9.31
N ALA A 73 -1.59 -2.68 10.48
CA ALA A 73 -0.30 -2.04 10.63
C ALA A 73 0.32 -2.34 11.99
N ASP A 74 1.64 -2.39 12.00
CA ASP A 74 2.44 -2.40 13.23
C ASP A 74 3.31 -1.16 13.26
N TRP A 75 3.37 -0.52 14.41
CA TRP A 75 4.20 0.67 14.64
C TRP A 75 5.42 0.29 15.47
N ARG A 76 6.61 0.62 14.95
CA ARG A 76 7.89 0.38 15.62
C ARG A 76 8.44 1.66 16.22
N ASP A 77 8.23 2.77 15.53
CA ASP A 77 8.62 4.11 15.98
C ASP A 77 7.70 5.12 15.32
N ALA A 78 7.63 6.32 15.87
CA ALA A 78 6.79 7.40 15.36
C ALA A 78 7.45 8.13 14.20
N VAL A 79 6.63 8.64 13.30
CA VAL A 79 7.05 9.67 12.33
C VAL A 79 6.81 11.03 12.98
N ARG A 80 7.82 11.91 12.92
CA ARG A 80 7.82 13.21 13.57
C ARG A 80 7.67 14.34 12.56
N TYR A 81 7.19 15.46 13.03
CA TYR A 81 7.04 16.66 12.20
C TYR A 81 8.37 17.03 11.53
N GLY A 82 8.30 17.34 10.23
CA GLY A 82 9.46 17.72 9.43
C GLY A 82 10.22 16.55 8.81
N GLU A 83 9.92 15.31 9.20
CA GLU A 83 10.55 14.15 8.58
C GLU A 83 9.92 13.83 7.23
N GLN A 84 10.74 13.40 6.28
CA GLN A 84 10.27 13.00 4.95
C GLN A 84 9.93 11.50 4.93
N VAL A 85 8.71 11.19 4.53
CA VAL A 85 8.18 9.83 4.52
C VAL A 85 8.25 9.25 3.13
N VAL A 86 8.77 8.02 3.05
CA VAL A 86 8.70 7.18 1.85
C VAL A 86 8.05 5.86 2.26
N ILE A 87 7.13 5.38 1.44
CA ILE A 87 6.55 4.05 1.62
C ILE A 87 7.06 3.15 0.51
N ASP A 88 7.72 2.07 0.88
CA ASP A 88 8.10 1.02 -0.05
C ASP A 88 6.92 0.07 -0.22
N VAL A 89 6.43 -0.04 -1.45
CA VAL A 89 5.25 -0.83 -1.79
C VAL A 89 5.66 -2.07 -2.57
N ALA A 90 5.07 -3.19 -2.22
CA ALA A 90 5.21 -4.43 -2.97
C ALA A 90 3.89 -5.19 -3.01
N THR A 91 3.74 -6.06 -3.99
CA THR A 91 2.62 -6.99 -4.03
C THR A 91 2.96 -8.20 -3.17
N GLU A 92 2.10 -8.51 -2.20
CA GLU A 92 2.26 -9.66 -1.33
C GLU A 92 1.51 -10.88 -1.86
N ARG A 93 0.31 -10.67 -2.42
CA ARG A 93 -0.55 -11.75 -2.91
C ARG A 93 -1.47 -11.23 -4.01
N ILE A 94 -1.80 -12.11 -4.95
CA ILE A 94 -2.81 -11.87 -5.99
C ILE A 94 -3.80 -13.03 -5.96
N GLY A 95 -5.06 -12.71 -5.66
CA GLY A 95 -6.16 -13.67 -5.71
C GLY A 95 -6.93 -13.60 -7.04
N SER A 96 -8.08 -14.22 -7.09
CA SER A 96 -8.96 -14.15 -8.27
C SER A 96 -9.58 -12.76 -8.45
N THR A 97 -10.16 -12.22 -7.37
CA THR A 97 -10.85 -10.92 -7.36
C THR A 97 -10.15 -9.89 -6.47
N SER A 98 -9.04 -10.26 -5.83
CA SER A 98 -8.37 -9.43 -4.83
C SER A 98 -6.86 -9.43 -5.02
N PHE A 99 -6.21 -8.43 -4.44
CA PHE A 99 -4.77 -8.40 -4.30
C PHE A 99 -4.40 -7.75 -2.97
N THR A 100 -3.24 -8.12 -2.47
CA THR A 100 -2.71 -7.60 -1.21
C THR A 100 -1.42 -6.86 -1.48
N LEU A 101 -1.36 -5.61 -1.04
CA LEU A 101 -0.13 -4.81 -1.06
C LEU A 101 0.46 -4.76 0.33
N SER A 102 1.77 -4.81 0.41
CA SER A 102 2.53 -4.56 1.63
C SER A 102 3.19 -3.19 1.57
N PHE A 103 3.28 -2.55 2.72
CA PHE A 103 3.78 -1.19 2.88
C PHE A 103 4.82 -1.15 3.98
N ALA A 104 5.97 -0.56 3.71
CA ALA A 104 6.96 -0.23 4.73
C ALA A 104 7.14 1.29 4.77
N VAL A 105 6.70 1.90 5.85
CA VAL A 105 6.81 3.35 6.07
C VAL A 105 8.19 3.63 6.64
N ARG A 106 9.01 4.38 5.93
CA ARG A 106 10.36 4.70 6.38
C ARG A 106 10.67 6.18 6.32
N VAL A 107 11.58 6.58 7.17
CA VAL A 107 12.25 7.87 7.14
C VAL A 107 13.75 7.59 6.98
N GLY A 108 14.33 8.07 5.89
CA GLY A 108 15.67 7.59 5.50
C GLY A 108 15.65 6.07 5.32
N GLU A 109 16.55 5.37 6.00
CA GLU A 109 16.61 3.89 5.95
C GLU A 109 15.88 3.21 7.12
N GLN A 110 15.32 4.00 8.05
CA GLN A 110 14.63 3.45 9.22
C GLN A 110 13.16 3.19 8.94
N VAL A 111 12.76 1.93 9.01
CA VAL A 111 11.35 1.55 8.96
C VAL A 111 10.68 1.92 10.28
N ARG A 112 9.66 2.78 10.20
CA ARG A 112 8.88 3.26 11.35
C ARG A 112 7.61 2.45 11.56
N SER A 113 7.00 1.98 10.48
CA SER A 113 5.78 1.18 10.50
C SER A 113 5.77 0.24 9.31
N ALA A 114 5.06 -0.87 9.43
CA ALA A 114 4.82 -1.79 8.32
C ALA A 114 3.38 -2.27 8.37
N GLY A 115 2.79 -2.50 7.21
CA GLY A 115 1.41 -2.94 7.13
C GLY A 115 1.08 -3.60 5.81
N ARG A 116 -0.18 -3.96 5.68
CA ARG A 116 -0.73 -4.53 4.46
C ARG A 116 -2.19 -4.16 4.30
N THR A 117 -2.65 -4.11 3.07
CA THR A 117 -4.06 -3.88 2.74
C THR A 117 -4.50 -4.88 1.69
N VAL A 118 -5.68 -5.46 1.89
CA VAL A 118 -6.36 -6.31 0.90
C VAL A 118 -7.40 -5.47 0.17
N TYR A 119 -7.26 -5.41 -1.14
CA TYR A 119 -8.19 -4.73 -2.04
C TYR A 119 -8.95 -5.76 -2.88
N VAL A 120 -10.26 -5.56 -3.01
CA VAL A 120 -11.13 -6.37 -3.87
C VAL A 120 -11.55 -5.52 -5.06
N VAL A 121 -11.40 -6.07 -6.26
CA VAL A 121 -11.85 -5.42 -7.50
C VAL A 121 -13.37 -5.54 -7.59
N VAL A 122 -14.02 -4.43 -7.83
CA VAL A 122 -15.48 -4.35 -7.93
C VAL A 122 -15.89 -3.56 -9.18
N SER A 123 -17.10 -3.80 -9.66
CA SER A 123 -17.68 -2.98 -10.72
C SER A 123 -18.19 -1.66 -10.15
N THR A 124 -18.01 -0.57 -10.90
CA THR A 124 -18.51 0.76 -10.52
C THR A 124 -20.04 0.88 -10.61
N ASP A 125 -20.71 -0.06 -11.28
CA ASP A 125 -22.17 -0.09 -11.38
C ASP A 125 -22.88 -0.74 -10.18
N GLY A 126 -22.10 -1.19 -9.19
CA GLY A 126 -22.64 -1.85 -8.00
C GLY A 126 -22.98 -3.32 -8.19
N SER A 127 -22.63 -3.94 -9.31
CA SER A 127 -22.97 -5.34 -9.60
C SER A 127 -22.04 -6.36 -8.93
N GLY A 128 -21.07 -5.91 -8.13
CA GLY A 128 -20.26 -6.78 -7.28
C GLY A 128 -18.82 -6.97 -7.74
N LYS A 129 -18.22 -8.04 -7.24
CA LYS A 129 -16.81 -8.37 -7.47
C LYS A 129 -16.52 -8.69 -8.93
N ARG A 130 -15.31 -8.35 -9.34
CA ARG A 130 -14.79 -8.67 -10.68
C ARG A 130 -13.40 -9.29 -10.57
N PRO A 131 -13.02 -10.15 -11.53
CA PRO A 131 -11.66 -10.66 -11.57
C PRO A 131 -10.63 -9.52 -11.70
N VAL A 132 -9.47 -9.70 -11.10
CA VAL A 132 -8.34 -8.80 -11.31
C VAL A 132 -8.05 -8.75 -12.81
N PRO A 133 -8.11 -7.56 -13.46
CA PRO A 133 -7.88 -7.46 -14.90
C PRO A 133 -6.51 -8.02 -15.28
N PRO A 134 -6.37 -8.69 -16.45
CA PRO A 134 -5.10 -9.29 -16.85
C PRO A 134 -3.93 -8.31 -16.87
N LYS A 135 -4.15 -7.08 -17.29
CA LYS A 135 -3.10 -6.05 -17.31
C LYS A 135 -2.67 -5.65 -15.90
N LEU A 136 -3.63 -5.47 -14.99
CA LEU A 136 -3.34 -5.20 -13.57
C LEU A 136 -2.59 -6.39 -12.95
N ARG A 137 -3.05 -7.60 -13.19
CA ARG A 137 -2.39 -8.82 -12.72
C ARG A 137 -0.93 -8.86 -13.18
N GLY A 138 -0.64 -8.54 -14.43
CA GLY A 138 0.72 -8.54 -14.97
C GLY A 138 1.64 -7.57 -14.25
N VAL A 139 1.19 -6.34 -13.99
CA VAL A 139 2.01 -5.34 -13.28
C VAL A 139 2.17 -5.69 -11.81
N LEU A 140 1.17 -6.31 -11.19
CA LEU A 140 1.27 -6.78 -9.80
C LEU A 140 2.23 -7.96 -9.68
N GLU A 141 2.24 -8.88 -10.63
CA GLU A 141 3.16 -10.02 -10.65
C GLU A 141 4.62 -9.56 -10.72
N ALA A 142 4.89 -8.48 -11.46
CA ALA A 142 6.24 -7.93 -11.59
C ALA A 142 6.80 -7.39 -10.26
N THR A 143 5.92 -7.08 -9.30
CA THR A 143 6.28 -6.57 -7.97
C THR A 143 5.93 -7.57 -6.86
N LEU A 144 5.66 -8.82 -7.22
CA LEU A 144 5.35 -9.87 -6.25
C LEU A 144 6.60 -10.26 -5.46
N THR A 145 6.47 -10.30 -4.14
CA THR A 145 7.58 -10.71 -3.26
C THR A 145 7.89 -12.19 -3.42
N GLU A 146 9.17 -12.56 -3.40
CA GLU A 146 9.62 -13.94 -3.63
C GLU A 146 9.17 -14.93 -2.56
N ALA A 147 8.75 -14.44 -1.39
CA ALA A 147 8.40 -15.27 -0.23
C ALA A 147 7.18 -16.17 -0.41
N ARG A 148 6.49 -16.15 -1.57
CA ARG A 148 5.26 -16.90 -1.81
C ARG A 148 5.14 -17.46 -3.24
N ARG A 149 6.23 -17.76 -3.85
CA ARG A 149 6.21 -18.57 -5.08
C ARG A 149 5.99 -20.03 -4.75
#